data_024ac73f6197c0dc986d3ee17bd328d7
#
_entry.id   024ac73f6197c0dc986d3ee17bd328d7
#
_cell.length_a   1.000
_cell.length_b   1.000
_cell.length_c   1.000
_cell.angle_alpha   90.00
_cell.angle_beta   90.00
_cell.angle_gamma   90.00
#
_symmetry.space_group_name_H-M   'P 1'
#
loop_
_entity.id
_entity.type
_entity.pdbx_description
1 polymer ?
#
loop_
_entity_poly.entity_id
_entity_poly.type
_entity_poly.pdbx_seq_one_letter_code
_entity_poly.pdbx_strand_id
1 'polypeptide(L)'
;MNIYEKIYEKRHLNRVIHTTLNPDKPGAIRLHLVPSKFSKFKKRPSVVILNGKDLIPLNPSWAILLSIFIDEVNKYQGNEILDEDLEKIVTRTVKRLKKIYFYPRPKTIKRDLWNMIGLFTAIANKEETSIDVGQISIGDFAKFMQAPHRMDLMISSMVKDNKWHCNQKCLHCYAGNQDYATTKELSTKEWKKIIDKCKANCIPQLTFTGGEPTLRKDLVELIEYSKWFVTRLNTNGVLLTSELCHNLYEASLDSVQVTLYSSDPKIHNQLVGADNFDLTVQGIKNALAAGLNVSINTPLCTLNQDYTKTLKFAKDLGITYASSSGLIVTGNAKNEDSKSTQLSKKDITKVMEDACKYAEEAEMELSFTSPGWIEEDVLRKLKLDIPSCGACLSNMAIAPDGNVVPCQSWLGKDSSLGNILDTKWSKIWNSNKCKKIRKNSSKSTFTCPLRGGNKNEK
;
A
#
# COMPACT_ATOMS: atom_id res chain seq x y z
N MET A 1 -22.03 -25.55 6.61
CA MET A 1 -21.46 -25.67 5.23
C MET A 1 -21.85 -27.03 4.71
N ASN A 2 -22.59 -27.09 3.60
CA ASN A 2 -23.01 -28.32 2.97
C ASN A 2 -21.84 -28.97 2.18
N ILE A 3 -22.04 -30.22 1.71
CA ILE A 3 -20.97 -30.96 1.02
C ILE A 3 -20.60 -30.32 -0.32
N TYR A 4 -21.55 -29.67 -1.01
CA TYR A 4 -21.32 -29.00 -2.29
C TYR A 4 -20.52 -27.70 -2.11
N GLU A 5 -20.76 -26.94 -1.04
CA GLU A 5 -19.92 -25.79 -0.67
C GLU A 5 -18.46 -26.22 -0.45
N LYS A 6 -18.25 -27.34 0.27
CA LYS A 6 -16.90 -27.88 0.52
C LYS A 6 -16.21 -28.28 -0.78
N ILE A 7 -16.93 -28.93 -1.69
CA ILE A 7 -16.41 -29.34 -2.99
C ILE A 7 -16.08 -28.10 -3.83
N TYR A 8 -16.95 -27.08 -3.84
CA TYR A 8 -16.73 -25.84 -4.57
C TYR A 8 -15.51 -25.09 -4.02
N GLU A 9 -15.43 -24.89 -2.72
CA GLU A 9 -14.27 -24.24 -2.07
C GLU A 9 -12.96 -24.94 -2.45
N LYS A 10 -12.91 -26.28 -2.38
CA LYS A 10 -11.71 -27.03 -2.71
C LYS A 10 -11.30 -26.90 -4.17
N ARG A 11 -12.25 -26.80 -5.09
CA ARG A 11 -11.99 -26.75 -6.53
C ARG A 11 -11.76 -25.34 -7.07
N HIS A 12 -12.45 -24.34 -6.53
CA HIS A 12 -12.52 -23.00 -7.10
C HIS A 12 -11.98 -21.91 -6.19
N LEU A 13 -12.01 -22.09 -4.86
CA LEU A 13 -11.49 -21.14 -3.88
C LEU A 13 -10.11 -21.56 -3.35
N ASN A 14 -9.23 -22.01 -4.22
CA ASN A 14 -7.86 -22.41 -3.86
C ASN A 14 -6.80 -21.35 -4.20
N ARG A 15 -7.21 -20.25 -4.82
CA ARG A 15 -6.38 -19.12 -5.24
C ARG A 15 -7.11 -17.80 -4.92
N VAL A 16 -6.38 -16.68 -4.93
CA VAL A 16 -7.02 -15.36 -4.91
C VAL A 16 -7.79 -15.16 -6.21
N ILE A 17 -9.01 -14.66 -6.07
CA ILE A 17 -9.89 -14.28 -7.16
C ILE A 17 -10.00 -12.76 -7.09
N HIS A 18 -9.77 -12.08 -8.19
CA HIS A 18 -9.76 -10.63 -8.22
C HIS A 18 -10.53 -10.09 -9.42
N THR A 19 -10.97 -8.86 -9.28
CA THR A 19 -11.44 -8.03 -10.39
C THR A 19 -11.08 -6.58 -10.14
N THR A 20 -11.09 -5.80 -11.21
CA THR A 20 -10.99 -4.35 -11.16
C THR A 20 -12.22 -3.79 -11.85
N LEU A 21 -12.96 -2.96 -11.13
CA LEU A 21 -14.08 -2.22 -11.68
C LEU A 21 -13.57 -0.84 -12.11
N ASN A 22 -13.99 -0.36 -13.27
CA ASN A 22 -13.54 0.87 -13.89
C ASN A 22 -11.99 0.95 -14.03
N PRO A 23 -11.36 -0.04 -14.71
CA PRO A 23 -9.90 -0.19 -14.71
C PRO A 23 -9.16 1.01 -15.33
N ASP A 24 -9.80 1.74 -16.23
CA ASP A 24 -9.21 2.80 -17.03
C ASP A 24 -9.54 4.22 -16.49
N LYS A 25 -10.11 4.30 -15.27
CA LYS A 25 -10.50 5.57 -14.66
C LYS A 25 -9.83 5.77 -13.30
N PRO A 26 -9.51 7.01 -12.92
CA PRO A 26 -9.19 7.34 -11.53
C PRO A 26 -10.30 6.86 -10.60
N GLY A 27 -9.96 6.24 -9.48
CA GLY A 27 -10.94 5.65 -8.58
C GLY A 27 -11.37 4.22 -8.94
N ALA A 28 -10.58 3.50 -9.73
CA ALA A 28 -10.79 2.07 -9.96
C ALA A 28 -10.95 1.31 -8.64
N ILE A 29 -11.98 0.46 -8.57
CA ILE A 29 -12.21 -0.40 -7.40
C ILE A 29 -11.54 -1.75 -7.66
N ARG A 30 -10.43 -2.01 -6.96
CA ARG A 30 -9.70 -3.27 -7.04
C ARG A 30 -10.06 -4.19 -5.89
N LEU A 31 -10.65 -5.32 -6.23
CA LEU A 31 -11.21 -6.27 -5.30
C LEU A 31 -10.45 -7.58 -5.38
N HIS A 32 -9.91 -8.04 -4.24
CA HIS A 32 -9.20 -9.31 -4.11
C HIS A 32 -9.88 -10.17 -3.06
N LEU A 33 -10.54 -11.23 -3.52
CA LEU A 33 -11.08 -12.26 -2.64
C LEU A 33 -9.95 -13.24 -2.28
N VAL A 34 -9.54 -13.22 -1.02
CA VAL A 34 -8.56 -14.16 -0.45
C VAL A 34 -9.35 -15.29 0.23
N PRO A 35 -9.34 -16.50 -0.32
CA PRO A 35 -10.13 -17.59 0.22
C PRO A 35 -9.55 -18.12 1.53
N SER A 36 -10.42 -18.71 2.33
CA SER A 36 -9.98 -19.44 3.51
C SER A 36 -9.15 -20.66 3.13
N LYS A 37 -7.98 -20.86 3.75
CA LYS A 37 -7.29 -22.16 3.64
C LYS A 37 -7.72 -23.07 4.79
N PHE A 38 -8.12 -24.29 4.43
CA PHE A 38 -8.40 -25.32 5.41
C PHE A 38 -7.14 -25.70 6.17
N SER A 39 -7.15 -25.49 7.47
CA SER A 39 -6.29 -26.24 8.40
C SER A 39 -7.14 -27.39 8.97
N LYS A 40 -6.52 -28.55 9.22
CA LYS A 40 -7.20 -29.71 9.83
C LYS A 40 -7.92 -29.37 11.15
N PHE A 41 -7.59 -28.27 11.79
CA PHE A 41 -8.02 -27.92 13.15
C PHE A 41 -8.75 -26.58 13.31
N LYS A 42 -8.75 -25.68 12.32
CA LYS A 42 -9.47 -24.38 12.43
C LYS A 42 -9.97 -23.88 11.07
N LYS A 43 -11.26 -23.53 11.01
CA LYS A 43 -11.85 -22.84 9.88
C LYS A 43 -11.32 -21.40 9.86
N ARG A 44 -10.78 -20.98 8.73
CA ARG A 44 -10.26 -19.61 8.54
C ARG A 44 -11.32 -18.80 7.79
N PRO A 45 -11.51 -17.52 8.10
CA PRO A 45 -12.40 -16.67 7.30
C PRO A 45 -11.82 -16.44 5.90
N SER A 46 -12.67 -16.34 4.91
CA SER A 46 -12.33 -15.68 3.65
C SER A 46 -12.39 -14.17 3.90
N VAL A 47 -11.55 -13.40 3.21
CA VAL A 47 -11.58 -11.95 3.29
C VAL A 47 -11.58 -11.33 1.92
N VAL A 48 -12.23 -10.19 1.78
CA VAL A 48 -12.02 -9.28 0.66
C VAL A 48 -11.01 -8.24 1.07
N ILE A 49 -10.04 -7.98 0.21
CA ILE A 49 -9.16 -6.83 0.30
C ILE A 49 -9.62 -5.85 -0.77
N LEU A 50 -10.12 -4.70 -0.34
CA LEU A 50 -10.60 -3.65 -1.21
C LEU A 50 -9.52 -2.56 -1.32
N ASN A 51 -9.15 -2.23 -2.55
CA ASN A 51 -8.11 -1.23 -2.86
C ASN A 51 -6.78 -1.41 -2.09
N GLY A 52 -6.47 -2.67 -1.73
CA GLY A 52 -5.26 -3.01 -0.96
C GLY A 52 -5.27 -2.54 0.51
N LYS A 53 -6.37 -1.95 1.01
CA LYS A 53 -6.46 -1.33 2.34
C LYS A 53 -7.49 -2.03 3.23
N ASP A 54 -8.74 -2.09 2.81
CA ASP A 54 -9.84 -2.51 3.66
C ASP A 54 -10.01 -4.02 3.67
N LEU A 55 -10.09 -4.59 4.88
CA LEU A 55 -10.25 -6.02 5.11
C LEU A 55 -11.67 -6.34 5.54
N ILE A 56 -12.42 -6.98 4.66
CA ILE A 56 -13.82 -7.33 4.89
C ILE A 56 -13.92 -8.85 5.03
N PRO A 57 -14.26 -9.37 6.22
CA PRO A 57 -14.44 -10.81 6.41
C PRO A 57 -15.72 -11.29 5.74
N LEU A 58 -15.67 -12.42 5.08
CA LEU A 58 -16.80 -13.05 4.45
C LEU A 58 -17.13 -14.40 5.09
N ASN A 59 -18.42 -14.66 5.24
CA ASN A 59 -18.87 -16.00 5.51
C ASN A 59 -18.73 -16.89 4.24
N PRO A 60 -18.75 -18.23 4.36
CA PRO A 60 -18.52 -19.13 3.22
C PRO A 60 -19.48 -18.92 2.05
N SER A 61 -20.75 -18.66 2.32
CA SER A 61 -21.73 -18.46 1.24
C SER A 61 -21.51 -17.17 0.47
N TRP A 62 -21.14 -16.10 1.16
CA TRP A 62 -20.79 -14.83 0.53
C TRP A 62 -19.46 -14.91 -0.24
N ALA A 63 -18.48 -15.67 0.26
CA ALA A 63 -17.24 -15.92 -0.48
C ALA A 63 -17.48 -16.69 -1.78
N ILE A 64 -18.37 -17.70 -1.76
CA ILE A 64 -18.76 -18.44 -2.97
C ILE A 64 -19.54 -17.55 -3.93
N LEU A 65 -20.52 -16.78 -3.42
CA LEU A 65 -21.31 -15.85 -4.22
C LEU A 65 -20.40 -14.84 -4.94
N LEU A 66 -19.50 -14.20 -4.18
CA LEU A 66 -18.57 -13.20 -4.72
C LEU A 66 -17.61 -13.81 -5.74
N SER A 67 -17.09 -15.02 -5.49
CA SER A 67 -16.18 -15.68 -6.43
C SER A 67 -16.83 -15.93 -7.80
N ILE A 68 -18.10 -16.34 -7.80
CA ILE A 68 -18.84 -16.56 -9.04
C ILE A 68 -19.15 -15.23 -9.74
N PHE A 69 -19.50 -14.21 -8.97
CA PHE A 69 -19.76 -12.88 -9.50
C PHE A 69 -18.50 -12.30 -10.17
N ILE A 70 -17.35 -12.37 -9.50
CA ILE A 70 -16.07 -11.92 -10.08
C ILE A 70 -15.73 -12.68 -11.36
N ASP A 71 -15.94 -14.00 -11.40
CA ASP A 71 -15.74 -14.79 -12.62
C ASP A 71 -16.63 -14.31 -13.78
N GLU A 72 -17.88 -13.92 -13.50
CA GLU A 72 -18.78 -13.38 -14.55
C GLU A 72 -18.39 -11.96 -14.97
N VAL A 73 -18.00 -11.09 -14.03
CA VAL A 73 -17.47 -9.75 -14.32
C VAL A 73 -16.23 -9.83 -15.21
N ASN A 74 -15.30 -10.73 -14.87
CA ASN A 74 -14.04 -10.87 -15.61
C ASN A 74 -14.21 -11.31 -17.08
N LYS A 75 -15.38 -11.77 -17.49
CA LYS A 75 -15.67 -12.03 -18.90
C LYS A 75 -15.87 -10.76 -19.72
N TYR A 76 -16.06 -9.63 -19.05
CA TYR A 76 -16.21 -8.30 -19.65
C TYR A 76 -14.92 -7.47 -19.58
N GLN A 77 -13.79 -8.07 -19.22
CA GLN A 77 -12.51 -7.35 -19.10
C GLN A 77 -12.18 -6.62 -20.41
N GLY A 78 -11.89 -5.30 -20.27
CA GLY A 78 -11.61 -4.41 -21.40
C GLY A 78 -12.84 -3.70 -21.99
N ASN A 79 -14.05 -3.99 -21.50
CA ASN A 79 -15.27 -3.31 -21.90
C ASN A 79 -15.92 -2.59 -20.70
N GLU A 80 -16.55 -1.46 -20.95
CA GLU A 80 -17.39 -0.81 -19.95
C GLU A 80 -18.60 -1.72 -19.63
N ILE A 81 -18.86 -1.92 -18.34
CA ILE A 81 -20.01 -2.70 -17.89
C ILE A 81 -21.20 -1.74 -17.73
N LEU A 82 -22.13 -1.81 -18.65
CA LEU A 82 -23.38 -1.06 -18.58
C LEU A 82 -24.37 -1.71 -17.60
N ASP A 83 -25.39 -0.98 -17.16
CA ASP A 83 -26.41 -1.49 -16.23
C ASP A 83 -27.10 -2.76 -16.74
N GLU A 84 -27.34 -2.86 -18.03
CA GLU A 84 -27.90 -4.08 -18.66
C GLU A 84 -26.95 -5.27 -18.55
N ASP A 85 -25.64 -5.04 -18.66
CA ASP A 85 -24.64 -6.10 -18.54
C ASP A 85 -24.51 -6.54 -17.09
N LEU A 86 -24.62 -5.61 -16.15
CA LEU A 86 -24.62 -5.93 -14.72
C LEU A 86 -25.82 -6.83 -14.37
N GLU A 87 -27.03 -6.56 -14.88
CA GLU A 87 -28.20 -7.45 -14.70
C GLU A 87 -27.99 -8.84 -15.33
N LYS A 88 -27.35 -8.93 -16.50
CA LYS A 88 -26.97 -10.21 -17.12
C LYS A 88 -25.96 -10.97 -16.26
N ILE A 89 -24.95 -10.29 -15.74
CA ILE A 89 -23.93 -10.84 -14.82
C ILE A 89 -24.61 -11.40 -13.57
N VAL A 90 -25.47 -10.60 -12.92
CA VAL A 90 -26.22 -11.01 -11.73
C VAL A 90 -27.07 -12.25 -12.03
N THR A 91 -27.78 -12.27 -13.15
CA THR A 91 -28.61 -13.40 -13.53
C THR A 91 -27.82 -14.70 -13.76
N ARG A 92 -26.64 -14.59 -14.43
CA ARG A 92 -25.73 -15.74 -14.63
C ARG A 92 -25.13 -16.21 -13.31
N THR A 93 -24.77 -15.30 -12.41
CA THR A 93 -24.28 -15.61 -11.06
C THR A 93 -25.32 -16.42 -10.28
N VAL A 94 -26.57 -15.98 -10.26
CA VAL A 94 -27.67 -16.70 -9.62
C VAL A 94 -27.87 -18.11 -10.25
N LYS A 95 -27.82 -18.21 -11.59
CA LYS A 95 -27.93 -19.50 -12.28
C LYS A 95 -26.79 -20.47 -11.89
N ARG A 96 -25.59 -20.00 -11.76
CA ARG A 96 -24.43 -20.82 -11.32
C ARG A 96 -24.56 -21.27 -9.86
N LEU A 97 -25.03 -20.40 -8.97
CA LEU A 97 -25.25 -20.73 -7.56
C LEU A 97 -26.33 -21.81 -7.35
N LYS A 98 -27.34 -21.87 -8.20
CA LYS A 98 -28.34 -22.94 -8.16
C LYS A 98 -27.75 -24.35 -8.32
N LYS A 99 -26.57 -24.49 -8.89
CA LYS A 99 -25.84 -25.77 -8.99
C LYS A 99 -25.13 -26.19 -7.71
N ILE A 100 -24.98 -25.26 -6.76
CA ILE A 100 -24.25 -25.47 -5.50
C ILE A 100 -25.21 -25.60 -4.32
N TYR A 101 -26.34 -24.90 -4.39
CA TYR A 101 -27.34 -24.86 -3.32
C TYR A 101 -28.64 -25.51 -3.81
N PHE A 102 -29.17 -26.45 -3.02
CA PHE A 102 -30.36 -27.27 -3.42
C PHE A 102 -31.66 -26.45 -3.57
N TYR A 103 -31.83 -25.42 -2.73
CA TYR A 103 -33.02 -24.56 -2.76
C TYR A 103 -32.64 -23.07 -2.61
N PRO A 104 -31.88 -22.54 -3.53
CA PRO A 104 -31.53 -21.14 -3.43
C PRO A 104 -32.75 -20.29 -3.77
N ARG A 105 -33.09 -19.34 -2.93
CA ARG A 105 -34.11 -18.32 -3.21
C ARG A 105 -33.52 -17.25 -4.11
N PRO A 106 -33.86 -17.14 -5.42
CA PRO A 106 -33.21 -16.18 -6.33
C PRO A 106 -33.30 -14.73 -5.85
N LYS A 107 -34.44 -14.36 -5.24
CA LYS A 107 -34.62 -13.01 -4.65
C LYS A 107 -33.62 -12.73 -3.54
N THR A 108 -33.35 -13.71 -2.67
CA THR A 108 -32.37 -13.57 -1.57
C THR A 108 -30.95 -13.42 -2.11
N ILE A 109 -30.58 -14.26 -3.10
CA ILE A 109 -29.24 -14.18 -3.71
C ILE A 109 -29.03 -12.83 -4.41
N LYS A 110 -30.01 -12.35 -5.19
CA LYS A 110 -29.95 -11.04 -5.82
C LYS A 110 -29.78 -9.93 -4.78
N ARG A 111 -30.59 -9.94 -3.72
CA ARG A 111 -30.49 -8.98 -2.61
C ARG A 111 -29.12 -9.01 -1.97
N ASP A 112 -28.60 -10.19 -1.63
CA ASP A 112 -27.30 -10.33 -0.96
C ASP A 112 -26.17 -9.85 -1.88
N LEU A 113 -26.26 -10.08 -3.19
CA LEU A 113 -25.28 -9.59 -4.16
C LEU A 113 -25.32 -8.07 -4.30
N TRP A 114 -26.52 -7.48 -4.40
CA TRP A 114 -26.67 -6.02 -4.44
C TRP A 114 -26.20 -5.34 -3.13
N ASN A 115 -26.50 -5.95 -2.00
CA ASN A 115 -25.98 -5.49 -0.70
C ASN A 115 -24.46 -5.52 -0.68
N MET A 116 -23.84 -6.56 -1.24
CA MET A 116 -22.39 -6.71 -1.29
C MET A 116 -21.74 -5.68 -2.23
N ILE A 117 -22.32 -5.46 -3.42
CA ILE A 117 -21.87 -4.43 -4.37
C ILE A 117 -21.97 -3.05 -3.74
N GLY A 118 -23.15 -2.70 -3.21
CA GLY A 118 -23.36 -1.41 -2.53
C GLY A 118 -22.40 -1.17 -1.37
N LEU A 119 -22.15 -2.22 -0.56
CA LEU A 119 -21.18 -2.16 0.52
C LEU A 119 -19.76 -1.85 0.02
N PHE A 120 -19.29 -2.56 -1.00
CA PHE A 120 -17.94 -2.35 -1.53
C PHE A 120 -17.80 -0.98 -2.18
N THR A 121 -18.82 -0.53 -2.88
CA THR A 121 -18.84 0.82 -3.47
C THR A 121 -18.81 1.91 -2.39
N ALA A 122 -19.64 1.79 -1.34
CA ALA A 122 -19.66 2.76 -0.25
C ALA A 122 -18.32 2.83 0.50
N ILE A 123 -17.72 1.66 0.81
CA ILE A 123 -16.39 1.63 1.45
C ILE A 123 -15.32 2.25 0.53
N ALA A 124 -15.35 1.95 -0.77
CA ALA A 124 -14.39 2.51 -1.72
C ALA A 124 -14.51 4.02 -1.84
N ASN A 125 -15.74 4.55 -1.78
CA ASN A 125 -16.04 5.98 -1.84
C ASN A 125 -15.97 6.69 -0.48
N LYS A 126 -15.68 5.95 0.61
CA LYS A 126 -15.69 6.45 1.99
C LYS A 126 -17.06 6.99 2.45
N GLU A 127 -18.11 6.39 1.95
CA GLU A 127 -19.48 6.69 2.32
C GLU A 127 -19.92 5.84 3.53
N GLU A 128 -20.90 6.33 4.30
CA GLU A 128 -21.50 5.55 5.38
C GLU A 128 -22.22 4.32 4.84
N THR A 129 -22.03 3.18 5.49
CA THR A 129 -22.70 1.94 5.09
C THR A 129 -23.80 1.59 6.08
N SER A 130 -24.96 1.21 5.58
CA SER A 130 -26.08 0.68 6.37
C SER A 130 -25.86 -0.76 6.87
N ILE A 131 -24.80 -1.42 6.39
CA ILE A 131 -24.47 -2.81 6.70
C ILE A 131 -23.26 -2.81 7.62
N ASP A 132 -23.47 -3.24 8.88
CA ASP A 132 -22.36 -3.48 9.80
C ASP A 132 -21.59 -4.73 9.36
N VAL A 133 -20.45 -4.52 8.72
CA VAL A 133 -19.47 -5.56 8.42
C VAL A 133 -18.41 -5.48 9.47
N GLY A 134 -18.41 -6.42 10.38
CA GLY A 134 -17.34 -6.53 11.37
C GLY A 134 -15.96 -6.49 10.68
N GLN A 135 -15.26 -5.37 10.79
CA GLN A 135 -13.90 -5.25 10.28
C GLN A 135 -12.98 -6.13 11.13
N ILE A 136 -12.06 -6.84 10.47
CA ILE A 136 -11.02 -7.60 11.17
C ILE A 136 -9.77 -6.74 11.22
N SER A 137 -9.21 -6.53 12.42
CA SER A 137 -7.90 -5.88 12.52
C SER A 137 -6.82 -6.70 11.82
N ILE A 138 -5.81 -6.03 11.28
CA ILE A 138 -4.66 -6.73 10.66
C ILE A 138 -3.95 -7.64 11.67
N GLY A 139 -3.94 -7.26 12.96
CA GLY A 139 -3.38 -8.06 14.04
C GLY A 139 -4.11 -9.39 14.22
N ASP A 140 -5.44 -9.37 14.22
CA ASP A 140 -6.26 -10.59 14.32
C ASP A 140 -6.15 -11.46 13.07
N PHE A 141 -6.01 -10.83 11.90
CA PHE A 141 -5.84 -11.54 10.64
C PHE A 141 -4.43 -12.11 10.45
N ALA A 142 -3.42 -11.59 11.15
CA ALA A 142 -2.00 -11.96 11.00
C ALA A 142 -1.72 -13.47 11.03
N LYS A 143 -2.42 -14.21 11.90
CA LYS A 143 -2.28 -15.67 12.04
C LYS A 143 -2.78 -16.46 10.82
N PHE A 144 -3.57 -15.84 9.96
CA PHE A 144 -4.14 -16.45 8.74
C PHE A 144 -3.40 -16.03 7.48
N MET A 145 -2.57 -15.00 7.55
CA MET A 145 -1.84 -14.45 6.40
C MET A 145 -0.81 -15.43 5.86
N GLN A 146 -0.62 -15.40 4.55
CA GLN A 146 0.39 -16.18 3.83
C GLN A 146 1.36 -15.31 3.04
N ALA A 147 1.04 -14.04 2.96
CA ALA A 147 1.82 -13.00 2.34
C ALA A 147 1.43 -11.64 2.94
N PRO A 148 2.23 -10.60 2.80
CA PRO A 148 1.84 -9.24 3.17
C PRO A 148 0.75 -8.73 2.22
N HIS A 149 0.07 -7.66 2.62
CA HIS A 149 -0.90 -6.98 1.74
C HIS A 149 -0.21 -6.06 0.73
N ARG A 150 1.01 -5.61 1.03
CA ARG A 150 1.79 -4.75 0.16
C ARG A 150 3.24 -5.24 0.07
N MET A 151 3.79 -5.21 -1.14
CA MET A 151 5.19 -5.42 -1.41
C MET A 151 5.78 -4.16 -2.02
N ASP A 152 6.76 -3.58 -1.33
CA ASP A 152 7.50 -2.43 -1.84
C ASP A 152 8.66 -2.94 -2.71
N LEU A 153 8.64 -2.63 -4.00
CA LEU A 153 9.65 -3.03 -4.96
C LEU A 153 10.68 -1.91 -5.10
N MET A 154 11.86 -2.09 -4.54
CA MET A 154 12.96 -1.15 -4.71
C MET A 154 13.63 -1.39 -6.06
N ILE A 155 12.98 -0.92 -7.12
CA ILE A 155 13.41 -1.18 -8.50
C ILE A 155 14.69 -0.42 -8.89
N SER A 156 14.98 0.68 -8.21
CA SER A 156 16.16 1.51 -8.41
C SER A 156 17.08 1.47 -7.19
N SER A 157 18.36 1.25 -7.42
CA SER A 157 19.40 1.27 -6.39
C SER A 157 19.82 2.70 -6.03
N MET A 158 20.31 2.89 -4.80
CA MET A 158 20.92 4.15 -4.37
C MET A 158 22.29 4.37 -5.03
N VAL A 159 22.94 3.32 -5.52
CA VAL A 159 24.27 3.35 -6.11
C VAL A 159 24.27 2.59 -7.43
N LYS A 160 24.87 3.18 -8.47
CA LYS A 160 25.12 2.56 -9.77
C LYS A 160 26.54 2.90 -10.21
N ASP A 161 27.28 1.91 -10.70
CA ASP A 161 28.67 2.07 -11.12
C ASP A 161 29.54 2.77 -10.04
N ASN A 162 29.37 2.37 -8.77
CA ASN A 162 30.01 2.93 -7.59
C ASN A 162 29.76 4.43 -7.34
N LYS A 163 28.72 5.00 -7.97
CA LYS A 163 28.32 6.40 -7.77
C LYS A 163 26.89 6.48 -7.22
N TRP A 164 26.64 7.52 -6.45
CA TRP A 164 25.28 7.85 -6.02
C TRP A 164 24.38 8.02 -7.23
N HIS A 165 23.27 7.29 -7.26
CA HIS A 165 22.40 7.21 -8.43
C HIS A 165 21.11 8.01 -8.30
N CYS A 166 20.56 8.15 -7.07
CA CYS A 166 19.37 8.98 -6.86
C CYS A 166 19.69 10.45 -7.23
N ASN A 167 18.76 11.14 -7.86
CA ASN A 167 18.90 12.57 -8.24
C ASN A 167 18.74 13.55 -7.07
N GLN A 168 18.55 13.04 -5.84
CA GLN A 168 18.56 13.78 -4.58
C GLN A 168 19.48 13.10 -3.57
N LYS A 169 19.99 13.88 -2.59
CA LYS A 169 20.80 13.41 -1.46
C LYS A 169 20.15 13.78 -0.14
N CYS A 170 18.90 13.33 0.05
CA CYS A 170 18.10 13.72 1.21
C CYS A 170 18.83 13.49 2.53
N LEU A 171 18.73 14.48 3.44
CA LEU A 171 19.30 14.44 4.78
C LEU A 171 18.79 13.22 5.57
N HIS A 172 17.54 12.90 5.44
CA HIS A 172 16.86 11.82 6.16
C HIS A 172 16.63 10.56 5.31
N CYS A 173 17.36 10.38 4.22
CA CYS A 173 17.15 9.22 3.34
C CYS A 173 17.30 7.91 4.12
N TYR A 174 16.19 7.19 4.31
CA TYR A 174 16.20 5.92 5.03
C TYR A 174 17.01 4.84 4.29
N ALA A 175 17.11 4.92 2.97
CA ALA A 175 17.82 3.96 2.13
C ALA A 175 19.31 4.30 1.95
N GLY A 176 19.71 5.57 2.17
CA GLY A 176 21.08 6.01 1.98
C GLY A 176 22.06 5.19 2.83
N ASN A 177 23.15 4.73 2.23
CA ASN A 177 24.22 3.99 2.91
C ASN A 177 23.77 2.70 3.63
N GLN A 178 22.67 2.06 3.19
CA GLN A 178 22.28 0.75 3.66
C GLN A 178 22.65 -0.35 2.65
N ASP A 179 23.09 -1.51 3.13
CA ASP A 179 23.67 -2.59 2.31
C ASP A 179 22.75 -3.02 1.16
N TYR A 180 21.49 -3.34 1.45
CA TYR A 180 20.55 -3.79 0.42
C TYR A 180 20.00 -2.67 -0.47
N ALA A 181 20.16 -1.42 -0.09
CA ALA A 181 19.78 -0.30 -0.96
C ALA A 181 20.81 0.02 -2.03
N THR A 182 22.04 -0.50 -1.90
CA THR A 182 23.18 -0.23 -2.77
C THR A 182 23.56 -1.43 -3.64
N THR A 183 22.74 -2.49 -3.64
CA THR A 183 22.97 -3.68 -4.44
C THR A 183 22.67 -3.42 -5.93
N LYS A 184 23.19 -4.31 -6.80
CA LYS A 184 22.97 -4.21 -8.24
C LYS A 184 21.49 -4.36 -8.60
N GLU A 185 21.01 -3.50 -9.47
CA GLU A 185 19.65 -3.56 -9.99
C GLU A 185 19.40 -4.80 -10.86
N LEU A 186 18.26 -5.41 -10.65
CA LEU A 186 17.75 -6.47 -11.52
C LEU A 186 17.25 -5.92 -12.85
N SER A 187 17.32 -6.78 -13.89
CA SER A 187 16.75 -6.51 -15.20
C SER A 187 15.21 -6.48 -15.19
N THR A 188 14.61 -5.88 -16.21
CA THR A 188 13.16 -5.89 -16.45
C THR A 188 12.58 -7.31 -16.39
N LYS A 189 13.26 -8.27 -17.02
CA LYS A 189 12.85 -9.68 -17.03
C LYS A 189 12.82 -10.31 -15.64
N GLU A 190 13.76 -9.98 -14.78
CA GLU A 190 13.82 -10.48 -13.41
C GLU A 190 12.75 -9.82 -12.55
N TRP A 191 12.52 -8.51 -12.69
CA TRP A 191 11.42 -7.83 -12.03
C TRP A 191 10.06 -8.39 -12.44
N LYS A 192 9.81 -8.67 -13.73
CA LYS A 192 8.58 -9.35 -14.17
C LYS A 192 8.39 -10.73 -13.51
N LYS A 193 9.47 -11.52 -13.38
CA LYS A 193 9.42 -12.79 -12.62
C LYS A 193 9.06 -12.57 -11.13
N ILE A 194 9.56 -11.50 -10.53
CA ILE A 194 9.22 -11.14 -9.13
C ILE A 194 7.75 -10.75 -9.03
N ILE A 195 7.24 -9.94 -9.95
CA ILE A 195 5.83 -9.55 -10.04
C ILE A 195 4.95 -10.80 -10.18
N ASP A 196 5.30 -11.76 -11.03
CA ASP A 196 4.60 -13.04 -11.15
C ASP A 196 4.60 -13.84 -9.84
N LYS A 197 5.72 -13.86 -9.11
CA LYS A 197 5.80 -14.51 -7.81
C LYS A 197 4.94 -13.79 -6.76
N CYS A 198 4.87 -12.47 -6.78
CA CYS A 198 3.96 -11.70 -5.93
C CYS A 198 2.49 -12.06 -6.23
N LYS A 199 2.12 -12.12 -7.51
CA LYS A 199 0.78 -12.54 -7.96
C LYS A 199 0.45 -13.97 -7.52
N ALA A 200 1.34 -14.92 -7.74
CA ALA A 200 1.17 -16.32 -7.35
C ALA A 200 1.01 -16.51 -5.83
N ASN A 201 1.56 -15.60 -5.03
CA ASN A 201 1.44 -15.61 -3.58
C ASN A 201 0.35 -14.67 -3.04
N CYS A 202 -0.46 -14.11 -3.95
CA CYS A 202 -1.66 -13.35 -3.60
C CYS A 202 -1.37 -12.06 -2.82
N ILE A 203 -0.28 -11.39 -3.14
CA ILE A 203 0.03 -10.05 -2.64
C ILE A 203 -0.80 -9.07 -3.48
N PRO A 204 -1.73 -8.31 -2.90
CA PRO A 204 -2.66 -7.51 -3.70
C PRO A 204 -2.12 -6.16 -4.13
N GLN A 205 -1.10 -5.61 -3.46
CA GLN A 205 -0.58 -4.28 -3.73
C GLN A 205 0.93 -4.30 -3.96
N LEU A 206 1.38 -3.56 -4.97
CA LEU A 206 2.79 -3.26 -5.23
C LEU A 206 3.05 -1.75 -5.11
N THR A 207 4.15 -1.39 -4.46
CA THR A 207 4.65 -0.02 -4.45
C THR A 207 6.00 0.01 -5.16
N PHE A 208 6.10 0.75 -6.24
CA PHE A 208 7.36 0.99 -6.94
C PHE A 208 8.13 2.11 -6.23
N THR A 209 9.34 1.81 -5.82
CA THR A 209 10.20 2.70 -5.03
C THR A 209 11.68 2.35 -5.31
N GLY A 210 12.59 2.84 -4.48
CA GLY A 210 14.02 2.54 -4.57
C GLY A 210 14.85 3.73 -4.11
N GLY A 211 15.90 4.05 -4.86
CA GLY A 211 16.54 5.35 -4.81
C GLY A 211 15.57 6.39 -5.38
N GLU A 212 15.49 6.45 -6.69
CA GLU A 212 14.40 7.15 -7.39
C GLU A 212 13.92 6.26 -8.56
N PRO A 213 12.69 5.75 -8.49
CA PRO A 213 12.19 4.80 -9.49
C PRO A 213 12.00 5.40 -10.89
N THR A 214 11.77 6.70 -11.00
CA THR A 214 11.60 7.40 -12.29
C THR A 214 12.90 7.49 -13.11
N LEU A 215 14.05 7.16 -12.52
CA LEU A 215 15.31 7.02 -13.25
C LEU A 215 15.37 5.75 -14.12
N ARG A 216 14.49 4.78 -13.88
CA ARG A 216 14.42 3.56 -14.68
C ARG A 216 13.62 3.79 -15.96
N LYS A 217 14.23 3.47 -17.09
CA LYS A 217 13.59 3.60 -18.43
C LYS A 217 12.42 2.63 -18.63
N ASP A 218 12.41 1.51 -17.91
CA ASP A 218 11.39 0.45 -18.00
C ASP A 218 10.30 0.56 -16.92
N LEU A 219 10.23 1.69 -16.19
CA LEU A 219 9.25 1.90 -15.13
C LEU A 219 7.80 1.72 -15.64
N VAL A 220 7.45 2.35 -16.76
CA VAL A 220 6.11 2.27 -17.37
C VAL A 220 5.78 0.82 -17.74
N GLU A 221 6.72 0.10 -18.35
CA GLU A 221 6.56 -1.31 -18.71
C GLU A 221 6.32 -2.21 -17.48
N LEU A 222 7.01 -1.96 -16.38
CA LEU A 222 6.81 -2.71 -15.12
C LEU A 222 5.46 -2.41 -14.47
N ILE A 223 5.01 -1.17 -14.52
CA ILE A 223 3.69 -0.77 -14.01
C ILE A 223 2.58 -1.39 -14.87
N GLU A 224 2.69 -1.30 -16.18
CA GLU A 224 1.75 -1.93 -17.10
C GLU A 224 1.67 -3.45 -16.89
N TYR A 225 2.80 -4.12 -16.69
CA TYR A 225 2.84 -5.55 -16.37
C TYR A 225 2.15 -5.87 -15.04
N SER A 226 1.98 -4.87 -14.18
CA SER A 226 1.40 -5.00 -12.84
C SER A 226 -0.10 -4.66 -12.75
N LYS A 227 -0.83 -4.57 -13.86
CA LYS A 227 -2.28 -4.23 -13.90
C LYS A 227 -3.19 -5.10 -13.02
N TRP A 228 -2.72 -6.29 -12.63
CA TRP A 228 -3.43 -7.16 -11.69
C TRP A 228 -3.46 -6.60 -10.25
N PHE A 229 -2.48 -5.79 -9.89
CA PHE A 229 -2.30 -5.28 -8.53
C PHE A 229 -2.91 -3.89 -8.35
N VAL A 230 -3.14 -3.48 -7.12
CA VAL A 230 -3.17 -2.06 -6.78
C VAL A 230 -1.72 -1.54 -6.83
N THR A 231 -1.46 -0.56 -7.66
CA THR A 231 -0.10 -0.05 -7.91
C THR A 231 0.10 1.36 -7.36
N ARG A 232 1.21 1.57 -6.69
CA ARG A 232 1.63 2.87 -6.19
C ARG A 232 3.05 3.18 -6.65
N LEU A 233 3.31 4.44 -6.97
CA LEU A 233 4.64 4.98 -7.20
C LEU A 233 5.01 5.92 -6.05
N ASN A 234 6.12 5.65 -5.36
CA ASN A 234 6.74 6.58 -4.41
C ASN A 234 7.94 7.23 -5.09
N THR A 235 7.91 8.54 -5.23
CA THR A 235 8.92 9.32 -5.99
C THR A 235 9.20 10.66 -5.33
N ASN A 236 10.34 11.27 -5.68
CA ASN A 236 10.62 12.65 -5.33
C ASN A 236 9.95 13.68 -6.28
N GLY A 237 9.32 13.20 -7.35
CA GLY A 237 8.55 14.02 -8.28
C GLY A 237 9.34 14.78 -9.34
N VAL A 238 10.66 14.86 -9.23
CA VAL A 238 11.52 15.70 -10.09
C VAL A 238 11.43 15.35 -11.57
N LEU A 239 11.26 14.07 -11.88
CA LEU A 239 11.20 13.57 -13.27
C LEU A 239 9.78 13.25 -13.75
N LEU A 240 8.75 13.67 -13.03
CA LEU A 240 7.35 13.53 -13.44
C LEU A 240 7.02 14.55 -14.54
N THR A 241 7.52 14.31 -15.75
CA THR A 241 7.15 15.09 -16.94
C THR A 241 5.69 14.82 -17.33
N SER A 242 5.07 15.71 -18.10
CA SER A 242 3.70 15.49 -18.61
C SER A 242 3.59 14.19 -19.41
N GLU A 243 4.58 13.87 -20.23
CA GLU A 243 4.65 12.64 -21.02
C GLU A 243 4.74 11.40 -20.10
N LEU A 244 5.64 11.41 -19.12
CA LEU A 244 5.76 10.29 -18.17
C LEU A 244 4.47 10.08 -17.39
N CYS A 245 3.84 11.16 -16.91
CA CYS A 245 2.60 11.08 -16.16
C CYS A 245 1.44 10.50 -17.01
N HIS A 246 1.34 10.92 -18.27
CA HIS A 246 0.38 10.35 -19.22
C HIS A 246 0.63 8.85 -19.41
N ASN A 247 1.87 8.44 -19.68
CA ASN A 247 2.22 7.03 -19.87
C ASN A 247 1.99 6.19 -18.62
N LEU A 248 2.21 6.74 -17.42
CA LEU A 248 1.90 6.07 -16.15
C LEU A 248 0.38 5.89 -15.95
N TYR A 249 -0.41 6.88 -16.33
CA TYR A 249 -1.87 6.80 -16.30
C TYR A 249 -2.38 5.71 -17.24
N GLU A 250 -1.94 5.70 -18.49
CA GLU A 250 -2.29 4.67 -19.48
C GLU A 250 -1.83 3.25 -19.05
N ALA A 251 -0.69 3.17 -18.35
CA ALA A 251 -0.21 1.92 -17.76
C ALA A 251 -1.04 1.46 -16.54
N SER A 252 -2.11 2.16 -16.17
CA SER A 252 -2.99 1.89 -15.02
C SER A 252 -2.29 2.01 -13.66
N LEU A 253 -1.45 3.03 -13.48
CA LEU A 253 -0.94 3.39 -12.15
C LEU A 253 -2.07 3.96 -11.30
N ASP A 254 -2.33 3.37 -10.13
CA ASP A 254 -3.45 3.78 -9.27
C ASP A 254 -3.15 5.06 -8.46
N SER A 255 -1.92 5.26 -8.02
CA SER A 255 -1.56 6.42 -7.21
C SER A 255 -0.09 6.76 -7.25
N VAL A 256 0.20 8.06 -7.10
CA VAL A 256 1.55 8.59 -6.94
C VAL A 256 1.65 9.26 -5.57
N GLN A 257 2.69 8.91 -4.81
CA GLN A 257 3.03 9.61 -3.58
C GLN A 257 4.34 10.36 -3.80
N VAL A 258 4.27 11.70 -3.70
CA VAL A 258 5.44 12.58 -3.86
C VAL A 258 5.95 13.01 -2.51
N THR A 259 7.26 12.92 -2.28
CA THR A 259 7.89 13.46 -1.07
C THR A 259 8.04 14.97 -1.19
N LEU A 260 7.31 15.70 -0.34
CA LEU A 260 7.39 17.16 -0.24
C LEU A 260 7.68 17.54 1.22
N TYR A 261 8.90 18.03 1.49
CA TYR A 261 9.31 18.34 2.86
C TYR A 261 8.75 19.67 3.38
N SER A 262 8.60 20.67 2.53
CA SER A 262 8.13 22.00 2.88
C SER A 262 7.57 22.73 1.67
N SER A 263 6.66 23.66 1.90
CA SER A 263 6.26 24.68 0.91
C SER A 263 7.28 25.81 0.73
N ASP A 264 8.26 25.91 1.65
CA ASP A 264 9.39 26.81 1.51
C ASP A 264 10.48 26.15 0.64
N PRO A 265 10.83 26.72 -0.53
CA PRO A 265 11.84 26.15 -1.42
C PRO A 265 13.21 25.96 -0.74
N LYS A 266 13.62 26.89 0.13
CA LYS A 266 14.91 26.82 0.82
C LYS A 266 14.96 25.61 1.77
N ILE A 267 13.90 25.43 2.57
CA ILE A 267 13.79 24.30 3.51
C ILE A 267 13.72 22.99 2.74
N HIS A 268 12.87 22.93 1.71
CA HIS A 268 12.77 21.74 0.88
C HIS A 268 14.12 21.36 0.28
N ASN A 269 14.77 22.28 -0.42
CA ASN A 269 16.04 22.05 -1.12
C ASN A 269 17.17 21.66 -0.15
N GLN A 270 17.21 22.27 1.04
CA GLN A 270 18.14 21.87 2.10
C GLN A 270 17.91 20.42 2.53
N LEU A 271 16.65 20.01 2.75
CA LEU A 271 16.31 18.66 3.24
C LEU A 271 16.49 17.58 2.18
N VAL A 272 16.27 17.87 0.90
CA VAL A 272 16.51 16.93 -0.19
C VAL A 272 17.94 16.96 -0.76
N GLY A 273 18.74 17.95 -0.34
CA GLY A 273 20.13 18.09 -0.77
C GLY A 273 20.28 18.37 -2.26
N ALA A 274 19.33 19.08 -2.86
CA ALA A 274 19.31 19.45 -4.27
C ALA A 274 18.39 20.67 -4.50
N ASP A 275 18.73 21.54 -5.43
CA ASP A 275 17.93 22.71 -5.80
C ASP A 275 16.89 22.32 -6.85
N ASN A 276 15.80 21.69 -6.41
CA ASN A 276 14.79 21.12 -7.31
C ASN A 276 13.35 21.21 -6.80
N PHE A 277 13.04 22.10 -5.87
CA PHE A 277 11.68 22.33 -5.38
C PHE A 277 10.69 22.59 -6.52
N ASP A 278 11.03 23.48 -7.45
CA ASP A 278 10.15 23.84 -8.56
C ASP A 278 9.88 22.66 -9.49
N LEU A 279 10.87 21.80 -9.71
CA LEU A 279 10.69 20.57 -10.49
C LEU A 279 9.77 19.57 -9.76
N THR A 280 9.92 19.41 -8.45
CA THR A 280 9.02 18.56 -7.64
C THR A 280 7.57 19.08 -7.72
N VAL A 281 7.37 20.39 -7.56
CA VAL A 281 6.05 21.01 -7.65
C VAL A 281 5.46 20.89 -9.06
N GLN A 282 6.28 21.10 -10.09
CA GLN A 282 5.83 20.90 -11.47
C GLN A 282 5.46 19.42 -11.73
N GLY A 283 6.20 18.48 -11.19
CA GLY A 283 5.88 17.06 -11.27
C GLY A 283 4.53 16.71 -10.62
N ILE A 284 4.23 17.30 -9.46
CA ILE A 284 2.90 17.17 -8.82
C ILE A 284 1.80 17.68 -9.75
N LYS A 285 1.97 18.89 -10.33
CA LYS A 285 1.00 19.48 -11.26
C LYS A 285 0.79 18.61 -12.50
N ASN A 286 1.88 18.09 -13.09
CA ASN A 286 1.81 17.20 -14.25
C ASN A 286 1.06 15.91 -13.94
N ALA A 287 1.29 15.32 -12.77
CA ALA A 287 0.62 14.09 -12.34
C ALA A 287 -0.90 14.33 -12.12
N LEU A 288 -1.27 15.44 -11.49
CA LEU A 288 -2.67 15.83 -11.32
C LEU A 288 -3.35 16.10 -12.67
N ALA A 289 -2.67 16.81 -13.57
CA ALA A 289 -3.18 17.11 -14.91
C ALA A 289 -3.38 15.85 -15.77
N ALA A 290 -2.57 14.82 -15.58
CA ALA A 290 -2.72 13.51 -16.22
C ALA A 290 -3.86 12.67 -15.62
N GLY A 291 -4.53 13.12 -14.55
CA GLY A 291 -5.60 12.38 -13.88
C GLY A 291 -5.13 11.33 -12.87
N LEU A 292 -3.85 11.32 -12.53
CA LEU A 292 -3.33 10.41 -11.50
C LEU A 292 -3.81 10.82 -10.11
N ASN A 293 -4.04 9.85 -9.24
CA ASN A 293 -4.34 10.09 -7.84
C ASN A 293 -3.04 10.44 -7.08
N VAL A 294 -2.88 11.72 -6.73
CA VAL A 294 -1.63 12.24 -6.16
C VAL A 294 -1.79 12.49 -4.66
N SER A 295 -0.81 12.06 -3.89
CA SER A 295 -0.66 12.38 -2.47
C SER A 295 0.74 12.89 -2.17
N ILE A 296 0.90 13.63 -1.07
CA ILE A 296 2.23 13.97 -0.56
C ILE A 296 2.58 13.16 0.68
N ASN A 297 3.89 12.95 0.88
CA ASN A 297 4.44 12.47 2.14
C ASN A 297 5.46 13.46 2.67
N THR A 298 5.31 13.86 3.94
CA THR A 298 6.20 14.80 4.61
C THR A 298 6.82 14.16 5.84
N PRO A 299 8.11 13.73 5.79
CA PRO A 299 8.84 13.39 7.01
C PRO A 299 9.05 14.63 7.85
N LEU A 300 8.57 14.63 9.10
CA LEU A 300 8.62 15.79 10.02
C LEU A 300 9.93 15.85 10.79
N CYS A 301 10.51 17.04 10.84
CA CYS A 301 11.74 17.33 11.57
C CYS A 301 11.71 18.77 12.12
N THR A 302 12.74 19.18 12.86
CA THR A 302 12.80 20.53 13.44
C THR A 302 12.84 21.66 12.42
N LEU A 303 13.22 21.38 11.16
CA LEU A 303 13.33 22.38 10.09
C LEU A 303 11.98 22.66 9.40
N ASN A 304 11.02 21.74 9.47
CA ASN A 304 9.72 21.87 8.78
C ASN A 304 8.51 21.72 9.72
N GLN A 305 8.64 22.22 10.96
CA GLN A 305 7.57 22.20 11.96
C GLN A 305 6.31 22.97 11.52
N ASP A 306 6.45 23.90 10.61
CA ASP A 306 5.35 24.68 10.04
C ASP A 306 4.58 23.87 8.97
N TYR A 307 4.23 22.63 9.34
CA TYR A 307 3.63 21.66 8.42
C TYR A 307 2.28 22.12 7.88
N THR A 308 1.52 22.88 8.65
CA THR A 308 0.23 23.47 8.21
C THR A 308 0.38 24.32 6.96
N LYS A 309 1.49 25.06 6.81
CA LYS A 309 1.76 25.83 5.56
C LYS A 309 1.97 24.89 4.37
N THR A 310 2.65 23.77 4.59
CA THR A 310 2.86 22.77 3.54
C THR A 310 1.54 22.11 3.14
N LEU A 311 0.64 21.82 4.08
CA LEU A 311 -0.71 21.31 3.80
C LEU A 311 -1.54 22.32 3.01
N LYS A 312 -1.50 23.61 3.39
CA LYS A 312 -2.17 24.67 2.66
C LYS A 312 -1.68 24.74 1.21
N PHE A 313 -0.38 24.78 1.01
CA PHE A 313 0.23 24.76 -0.31
C PHE A 313 -0.18 23.52 -1.12
N ALA A 314 -0.20 22.33 -0.51
CA ALA A 314 -0.65 21.11 -1.16
C ALA A 314 -2.14 21.18 -1.57
N LYS A 315 -3.00 21.73 -0.68
CA LYS A 315 -4.43 21.95 -1.00
C LYS A 315 -4.61 22.91 -2.18
N ASP A 316 -3.85 24.00 -2.21
CA ASP A 316 -3.87 24.98 -3.30
C ASP A 316 -3.43 24.36 -4.65
N LEU A 317 -2.61 23.31 -4.62
CA LEU A 317 -2.26 22.51 -5.79
C LEU A 317 -3.34 21.50 -6.20
N GLY A 318 -4.37 21.27 -5.39
CA GLY A 318 -5.43 20.29 -5.63
C GLY A 318 -5.25 18.94 -4.94
N ILE A 319 -4.28 18.80 -4.03
CA ILE A 319 -4.07 17.56 -3.26
C ILE A 319 -5.06 17.48 -2.10
N THR A 320 -5.75 16.36 -2.00
CA THR A 320 -6.74 16.09 -0.93
C THR A 320 -6.27 15.10 0.12
N TYR A 321 -5.16 14.39 -0.12
CA TYR A 321 -4.60 13.41 0.80
C TYR A 321 -3.12 13.68 1.08
N ALA A 322 -2.77 13.79 2.35
CA ALA A 322 -1.39 13.96 2.80
C ALA A 322 -1.05 12.92 3.87
N SER A 323 0.19 12.47 3.88
CA SER A 323 0.75 11.64 4.94
C SER A 323 1.97 12.29 5.56
N SER A 324 2.17 12.04 6.85
CA SER A 324 3.37 12.48 7.56
C SER A 324 3.97 11.34 8.39
N SER A 325 5.21 11.50 8.75
CA SER A 325 5.94 10.52 9.56
C SER A 325 6.96 11.21 10.46
N GLY A 326 7.25 10.62 11.60
CA GLY A 326 8.48 10.94 12.32
C GLY A 326 9.70 10.31 11.62
N LEU A 327 10.89 10.77 11.96
CA LEU A 327 12.13 10.29 11.36
C LEU A 327 12.43 8.84 11.77
N ILE A 328 12.72 8.01 10.77
CA ILE A 328 13.22 6.64 11.00
C ILE A 328 14.74 6.70 10.97
N VAL A 329 15.39 6.39 12.10
CA VAL A 329 16.84 6.51 12.27
C VAL A 329 17.58 5.35 11.58
N THR A 330 17.51 5.33 10.25
CA THR A 330 18.23 4.40 9.36
C THR A 330 18.85 5.18 8.20
N GLY A 331 19.77 4.57 7.50
CA GLY A 331 20.41 5.22 6.37
C GLY A 331 21.11 6.52 6.75
N ASN A 332 20.91 7.58 5.98
CA ASN A 332 21.49 8.91 6.28
C ASN A 332 20.95 9.51 7.59
N ALA A 333 19.73 9.15 8.00
CA ALA A 333 19.16 9.64 9.25
C ALA A 333 19.89 9.12 10.51
N LYS A 334 20.88 8.23 10.38
CA LYS A 334 21.80 7.84 11.47
C LYS A 334 22.91 8.86 11.74
N ASN A 335 23.20 9.74 10.80
CA ASN A 335 24.23 10.76 10.97
C ASN A 335 23.81 11.75 12.07
N GLU A 336 24.78 12.29 12.81
CA GLU A 336 24.50 13.18 13.93
C GLU A 336 23.74 14.44 13.52
N ASP A 337 24.10 15.04 12.38
CA ASP A 337 23.41 16.22 11.82
C ASP A 337 21.93 15.91 11.53
N SER A 338 21.62 14.70 11.06
CA SER A 338 20.26 14.26 10.79
C SER A 338 19.49 13.96 12.08
N LYS A 339 20.14 13.31 13.07
CA LYS A 339 19.52 13.00 14.35
C LYS A 339 19.18 14.25 15.14
N SER A 340 20.01 15.30 15.05
CA SER A 340 19.78 16.58 15.73
C SER A 340 18.49 17.28 15.27
N THR A 341 17.99 16.92 14.08
CA THR A 341 16.73 17.45 13.55
C THR A 341 15.48 16.63 13.97
N GLN A 342 15.64 15.58 14.76
CA GLN A 342 14.52 14.76 15.22
C GLN A 342 13.64 15.56 16.19
N LEU A 343 12.33 15.57 15.92
CA LEU A 343 11.36 16.19 16.83
C LEU A 343 11.20 15.37 18.11
N SER A 344 10.98 16.04 19.23
CA SER A 344 10.51 15.39 20.45
C SER A 344 9.06 14.87 20.27
N LYS A 345 8.63 13.93 21.13
CA LYS A 345 7.22 13.49 21.13
C LYS A 345 6.25 14.65 21.32
N LYS A 346 6.59 15.59 22.19
CA LYS A 346 5.79 16.80 22.46
C LYS A 346 5.67 17.68 21.21
N ASP A 347 6.77 17.93 20.53
CA ASP A 347 6.78 18.83 19.37
C ASP A 347 6.05 18.19 18.18
N ILE A 348 6.28 16.89 17.90
CA ILE A 348 5.58 16.22 16.80
C ILE A 348 4.07 16.12 17.08
N THR A 349 3.67 15.94 18.35
CA THR A 349 2.26 15.98 18.75
C THR A 349 1.65 17.34 18.44
N LYS A 350 2.33 18.43 18.84
CA LYS A 350 1.87 19.79 18.58
C LYS A 350 1.73 20.10 17.08
N VAL A 351 2.73 19.71 16.27
CA VAL A 351 2.68 19.85 14.81
C VAL A 351 1.47 19.11 14.23
N MET A 352 1.19 17.89 14.74
CA MET A 352 0.06 17.11 14.25
C MET A 352 -1.30 17.64 14.73
N GLU A 353 -1.39 18.21 15.93
CA GLU A 353 -2.61 18.90 16.40
C GLU A 353 -3.00 20.05 15.48
N ASP A 354 -2.03 20.94 15.16
CA ASP A 354 -2.25 22.08 14.28
C ASP A 354 -2.56 21.63 12.84
N ALA A 355 -1.89 20.58 12.36
CA ALA A 355 -2.12 19.99 11.03
C ALA A 355 -3.51 19.36 10.91
N CYS A 356 -3.96 18.60 11.92
CA CYS A 356 -5.29 17.97 11.92
C CYS A 356 -6.40 19.01 11.93
N LYS A 357 -6.27 20.08 12.72
CA LYS A 357 -7.22 21.18 12.73
C LYS A 357 -7.38 21.79 11.34
N TYR A 358 -6.26 22.12 10.69
CA TYR A 358 -6.29 22.66 9.34
C TYR A 358 -6.88 21.66 8.32
N ALA A 359 -6.49 20.37 8.41
CA ALA A 359 -6.96 19.35 7.49
C ALA A 359 -8.50 19.16 7.57
N GLU A 360 -9.08 19.23 8.78
CA GLU A 360 -10.53 19.19 8.99
C GLU A 360 -11.22 20.41 8.36
N GLU A 361 -10.71 21.63 8.58
CA GLU A 361 -11.23 22.87 8.01
C GLU A 361 -11.12 22.91 6.47
N ALA A 362 -10.04 22.32 5.92
CA ALA A 362 -9.75 22.30 4.49
C ALA A 362 -10.30 21.07 3.74
N GLU A 363 -11.04 20.20 4.41
CA GLU A 363 -11.53 18.93 3.85
C GLU A 363 -10.40 18.10 3.20
N MET A 364 -9.29 17.97 3.92
CA MET A 364 -8.17 17.11 3.53
C MET A 364 -8.13 15.86 4.39
N GLU A 365 -7.79 14.73 3.78
CA GLU A 365 -7.45 13.52 4.53
C GLU A 365 -5.99 13.59 4.95
N LEU A 366 -5.73 13.44 6.26
CA LEU A 366 -4.40 13.41 6.83
C LEU A 366 -4.13 12.08 7.50
N SER A 367 -2.94 11.51 7.32
CA SER A 367 -2.51 10.31 8.03
C SER A 367 -1.12 10.51 8.67
N PHE A 368 -0.94 9.88 9.83
CA PHE A 368 0.36 9.78 10.48
C PHE A 368 0.82 8.33 10.46
N THR A 369 2.02 8.04 9.95
CA THR A 369 2.42 6.67 9.59
C THR A 369 3.46 6.03 10.49
N SER A 370 3.94 6.74 11.53
CA SER A 370 5.04 6.28 12.39
C SER A 370 4.57 5.77 13.74
N PRO A 371 4.62 4.45 14.01
CA PRO A 371 4.17 3.90 15.29
C PRO A 371 5.07 4.32 16.46
N GLY A 372 4.46 4.66 17.58
CA GLY A 372 5.13 4.98 18.84
C GLY A 372 5.73 6.39 18.95
N TRP A 373 5.41 7.30 18.02
CA TRP A 373 5.80 8.71 18.08
C TRP A 373 4.78 9.59 18.80
N ILE A 374 3.52 9.30 18.65
CA ILE A 374 2.39 9.98 19.29
C ILE A 374 1.64 8.93 20.10
N GLU A 375 1.14 9.29 21.27
CA GLU A 375 0.39 8.37 22.12
C GLU A 375 -0.97 8.03 21.47
N GLU A 376 -1.45 6.78 21.70
CA GLU A 376 -2.66 6.27 21.04
C GLU A 376 -3.91 7.08 21.36
N ASP A 377 -4.06 7.54 22.61
CA ASP A 377 -5.18 8.35 23.04
C ASP A 377 -5.20 9.72 22.37
N VAL A 378 -4.04 10.31 22.10
CA VAL A 378 -3.91 11.55 21.35
C VAL A 378 -4.30 11.33 19.88
N LEU A 379 -3.80 10.26 19.24
CA LEU A 379 -4.18 9.94 17.87
C LEU A 379 -5.70 9.75 17.72
N ARG A 380 -6.35 9.06 18.68
CA ARG A 380 -7.80 8.89 18.69
C ARG A 380 -8.55 10.23 18.82
N LYS A 381 -8.07 11.12 19.69
CA LYS A 381 -8.64 12.49 19.85
C LYS A 381 -8.53 13.28 18.55
N LEU A 382 -7.42 13.10 17.82
CA LEU A 382 -7.17 13.74 16.53
C LEU A 382 -7.89 13.05 15.36
N LYS A 383 -8.69 12.02 15.61
CA LYS A 383 -9.37 11.19 14.58
C LYS A 383 -8.41 10.58 13.57
N LEU A 384 -7.15 10.34 13.99
CA LEU A 384 -6.14 9.68 13.17
C LEU A 384 -6.13 8.17 13.43
N ASP A 385 -5.83 7.40 12.38
CA ASP A 385 -5.57 5.97 12.52
C ASP A 385 -4.34 5.74 13.41
N ILE A 386 -4.39 4.69 14.24
CA ILE A 386 -3.24 4.30 15.05
C ILE A 386 -2.24 3.57 14.13
N PRO A 387 -1.06 4.15 13.89
CA PRO A 387 -0.09 3.49 13.04
C PRO A 387 0.49 2.25 13.72
N SER A 388 0.64 1.18 12.97
CA SER A 388 1.25 -0.05 13.44
C SER A 388 2.49 -0.39 12.60
N CYS A 389 3.44 -1.12 13.20
CA CYS A 389 4.57 -1.63 12.44
C CYS A 389 4.09 -2.70 11.46
N GLY A 390 4.20 -2.43 10.17
CA GLY A 390 3.80 -3.36 9.12
C GLY A 390 4.85 -4.42 8.76
N ALA A 391 6.04 -4.37 9.34
CA ALA A 391 7.18 -5.23 8.96
C ALA A 391 6.85 -6.73 9.04
N CYS A 392 7.04 -7.47 7.96
CA CYS A 392 6.66 -8.89 7.81
C CYS A 392 5.18 -9.18 8.10
N LEU A 393 4.33 -8.18 8.15
CA LEU A 393 2.90 -8.28 8.44
C LEU A 393 2.09 -7.71 7.28
N SER A 394 1.76 -6.42 7.31
CA SER A 394 1.01 -5.76 6.24
C SER A 394 1.89 -5.38 5.06
N ASN A 395 3.18 -5.14 5.26
CA ASN A 395 4.12 -4.82 4.19
C ASN A 395 5.46 -5.54 4.36
N MET A 396 6.12 -5.75 3.24
CA MET A 396 7.51 -6.18 3.11
C MET A 396 8.12 -5.44 1.92
N ALA A 397 9.44 -5.54 1.76
CA ALA A 397 10.09 -4.97 0.59
C ALA A 397 11.00 -5.97 -0.10
N ILE A 398 11.28 -5.71 -1.38
CA ILE A 398 12.26 -6.44 -2.18
C ILE A 398 13.32 -5.44 -2.61
N ALA A 399 14.55 -5.72 -2.22
CA ALA A 399 15.73 -4.93 -2.54
C ALA A 399 16.08 -4.99 -4.03
N PRO A 400 16.93 -4.09 -4.56
CA PRO A 400 17.27 -4.05 -5.99
C PRO A 400 17.84 -5.35 -6.57
N ASP A 401 18.41 -6.22 -5.74
CA ASP A 401 18.96 -7.54 -6.10
C ASP A 401 18.00 -8.72 -5.88
N GLY A 402 16.75 -8.47 -5.48
CA GLY A 402 15.75 -9.50 -5.23
C GLY A 402 15.72 -10.06 -3.80
N ASN A 403 16.55 -9.54 -2.88
CA ASN A 403 16.46 -9.92 -1.47
C ASN A 403 15.20 -9.37 -0.83
N VAL A 404 14.45 -10.23 -0.15
CA VAL A 404 13.24 -9.84 0.62
C VAL A 404 13.67 -9.34 1.98
N VAL A 405 13.19 -8.17 2.38
CA VAL A 405 13.48 -7.52 3.66
C VAL A 405 12.17 -7.20 4.41
N PRO A 406 12.22 -7.02 5.74
CA PRO A 406 11.01 -6.83 6.56
C PRO A 406 10.15 -5.62 6.19
N CYS A 407 10.77 -4.51 5.78
CA CYS A 407 10.12 -3.31 5.24
C CYS A 407 11.14 -2.49 4.45
N GLN A 408 10.67 -1.52 3.68
CA GLN A 408 11.52 -0.67 2.83
C GLN A 408 12.61 0.13 3.58
N SER A 409 12.43 0.36 4.89
CA SER A 409 13.43 1.09 5.69
C SER A 409 14.42 0.16 6.41
N TRP A 410 14.24 -1.14 6.33
CA TRP A 410 15.08 -2.14 7.03
C TRP A 410 15.97 -2.87 6.03
N LEU A 411 17.04 -2.23 5.60
CA LEU A 411 17.90 -2.62 4.47
C LEU A 411 19.35 -2.97 4.86
N GLY A 412 19.63 -3.06 6.18
CA GLY A 412 20.95 -3.44 6.65
C GLY A 412 21.29 -4.90 6.36
N LYS A 413 22.56 -5.26 6.38
CA LYS A 413 23.14 -6.57 6.02
C LYS A 413 22.39 -7.77 6.60
N ASP A 414 21.94 -7.66 7.84
CA ASP A 414 21.25 -8.75 8.54
C ASP A 414 19.73 -8.76 8.31
N SER A 415 19.18 -7.91 7.44
CA SER A 415 17.72 -7.81 7.24
C SER A 415 17.16 -8.85 6.29
N SER A 416 17.94 -9.45 5.41
CA SER A 416 17.46 -10.39 4.40
C SER A 416 16.71 -11.59 5.03
N LEU A 417 15.61 -11.93 4.38
CA LEU A 417 14.77 -13.10 4.65
C LEU A 417 14.95 -14.19 3.58
N GLY A 418 15.78 -13.91 2.58
CA GLY A 418 16.09 -14.73 1.42
C GLY A 418 15.79 -14.02 0.10
N ASN A 419 16.45 -14.43 -0.98
CA ASN A 419 16.23 -13.90 -2.31
C ASN A 419 15.00 -14.55 -2.94
N ILE A 420 14.05 -13.73 -3.43
CA ILE A 420 12.78 -14.22 -3.98
C ILE A 420 12.96 -14.94 -5.32
N LEU A 421 14.04 -14.68 -6.07
CA LEU A 421 14.31 -15.35 -7.34
C LEU A 421 14.68 -16.82 -7.11
N ASP A 422 15.43 -17.12 -6.06
CA ASP A 422 16.01 -18.45 -5.80
C ASP A 422 15.27 -19.22 -4.72
N THR A 423 14.61 -18.50 -3.78
CA THR A 423 13.95 -19.11 -2.63
C THR A 423 12.44 -19.17 -2.82
N LYS A 424 11.84 -20.32 -2.50
CA LYS A 424 10.38 -20.45 -2.48
C LYS A 424 9.78 -19.50 -1.45
N TRP A 425 8.73 -18.76 -1.83
CA TRP A 425 8.05 -17.81 -0.94
C TRP A 425 7.67 -18.41 0.43
N SER A 426 7.16 -19.63 0.43
CA SER A 426 6.78 -20.31 1.67
C SER A 426 7.94 -20.49 2.65
N LYS A 427 9.18 -20.63 2.18
CA LYS A 427 10.39 -20.68 3.03
C LYS A 427 10.72 -19.29 3.60
N ILE A 428 10.60 -18.23 2.79
CA ILE A 428 10.80 -16.85 3.22
C ILE A 428 9.75 -16.49 4.29
N TRP A 429 8.46 -16.62 3.96
CA TRP A 429 7.34 -16.24 4.83
C TRP A 429 7.29 -17.00 6.14
N ASN A 430 7.64 -18.28 6.13
CA ASN A 430 7.61 -19.16 7.30
C ASN A 430 8.96 -19.29 8.01
N SER A 431 9.99 -18.55 7.61
CA SER A 431 11.27 -18.53 8.34
C SER A 431 11.07 -18.06 9.78
N ASN A 432 11.89 -18.56 10.70
CA ASN A 432 11.81 -18.18 12.12
C ASN A 432 11.97 -16.67 12.30
N LYS A 433 12.85 -16.04 11.53
CA LYS A 433 13.09 -14.60 11.54
C LYS A 433 11.83 -13.84 11.11
N CYS A 434 11.23 -14.18 9.97
CA CYS A 434 10.00 -13.55 9.48
C CYS A 434 8.84 -13.72 10.46
N LYS A 435 8.64 -14.93 11.01
CA LYS A 435 7.62 -15.19 12.04
C LYS A 435 7.81 -14.37 13.31
N LYS A 436 9.05 -14.25 13.80
CA LYS A 436 9.37 -13.45 14.99
C LYS A 436 9.04 -11.97 14.78
N ILE A 437 9.46 -11.41 13.64
CA ILE A 437 9.16 -10.01 13.30
C ILE A 437 7.66 -9.82 13.18
N ARG A 438 6.95 -10.66 12.42
CA ARG A 438 5.48 -10.59 12.25
C ARG A 438 4.73 -10.67 13.58
N LYS A 439 5.14 -11.57 14.48
CA LYS A 439 4.53 -11.66 15.81
C LYS A 439 4.70 -10.37 16.62
N ASN A 440 5.84 -9.70 16.49
CA ASN A 440 6.06 -8.41 17.15
C ASN A 440 5.22 -7.31 16.50
N SER A 441 5.22 -7.23 15.17
CA SER A 441 4.46 -6.23 14.42
C SER A 441 2.94 -6.34 14.60
N SER A 442 2.43 -7.54 14.93
CA SER A 442 0.99 -7.75 15.15
C SER A 442 0.49 -7.29 16.53
N LYS A 443 1.36 -6.81 17.42
CA LYS A 443 0.96 -6.27 18.72
C LYS A 443 0.55 -4.80 18.56
N SER A 444 -0.58 -4.41 19.12
CA SER A 444 -1.11 -3.04 19.03
C SER A 444 -0.15 -1.98 19.59
N THR A 445 0.60 -2.35 20.63
CA THR A 445 1.56 -1.46 21.30
C THR A 445 2.97 -1.51 20.70
N PHE A 446 3.16 -2.22 19.58
CA PHE A 446 4.50 -2.36 19.00
C PHE A 446 4.97 -1.07 18.36
N THR A 447 6.09 -0.56 18.86
CA THR A 447 6.77 0.60 18.27
C THR A 447 7.69 0.19 17.14
N CYS A 448 8.01 1.09 16.22
CA CYS A 448 8.97 0.80 15.15
C CYS A 448 10.37 0.51 15.73
N PRO A 449 10.96 -0.69 15.46
CA PRO A 449 12.29 -1.03 16.01
C PRO A 449 13.41 -0.18 15.41
N LEU A 450 13.14 0.55 14.32
CA LEU A 450 14.08 1.42 13.62
C LEU A 450 13.95 2.89 14.06
N ARG A 451 13.08 3.18 15.02
CA ARG A 451 12.83 4.57 15.48
C ARG A 451 14.09 5.22 16.07
N GLY A 452 14.98 4.45 16.70
CA GLY A 452 16.16 4.98 17.38
C GLY A 452 15.73 5.88 18.54
N GLY A 453 15.27 5.31 19.63
CA GLY A 453 14.94 6.07 20.85
C GLY A 453 16.19 6.30 21.69
N ASN A 454 16.36 7.49 22.27
CA ASN A 454 17.17 7.68 23.44
C ASN A 454 16.69 6.70 24.52
N LYS A 455 17.60 5.90 25.11
CA LYS A 455 17.27 4.96 26.20
C LYS A 455 16.69 5.64 27.43
N ASN A 456 16.59 6.95 27.44
CA ASN A 456 16.14 7.80 28.56
C ASN A 456 14.70 8.33 28.42
N GLU A 457 13.94 7.94 27.38
CA GLU A 457 12.50 8.22 27.28
C GLU A 457 11.69 6.98 27.67
N LYS A 458 11.80 6.56 28.94
CA LYS A 458 10.84 5.68 29.61
C LYS A 458 9.92 6.50 30.48
#